data_8d7dd1eeba46a3ae0ae689445c32008f
#
_entry.id   8d7dd1eeba46a3ae0ae689445c32008f
#
_cell.length_a   1.000
_cell.length_b   1.000
_cell.length_c   1.000
_cell.angle_alpha   90.00
_cell.angle_beta   90.00
_cell.angle_gamma   90.00
#
_symmetry.space_group_name_H-M   'P 1'
#
loop_
_entity.id
_entity.type
_entity.pdbx_description
1 polymer ?
#
loop_
_entity_poly.entity_id
_entity_poly.type
_entity_poly.pdbx_seq_one_letter_code
_entity_poly.pdbx_strand_id
1 'polypeptide(L)'
;MTTTFLLGFAAAALVLQIIRVLVNSWQHARKARSLGCGSLPRYPCSDFLGIGNLKASLAADKANIVPQLSENRVQTISNIENRYVTTFIIRNLGRDLHFTIDPKNIQAVLATQFKDFELGEVRRRSIHPLLGTGIVRHPRH
;
A
#
# COMPACT_ATOMS: atom_id res chain seq x y z
N MET A 1 0.93 -6.53 43.16
CA MET A 1 2.04 -5.63 42.73
C MET A 1 2.55 -5.97 41.31
N THR A 2 2.72 -7.23 40.90
CA THR A 2 3.21 -7.62 39.57
C THR A 2 2.31 -7.20 38.41
N THR A 3 1.00 -7.24 38.59
CA THR A 3 0.01 -6.88 37.51
C THR A 3 0.03 -5.39 37.18
N THR A 4 0.23 -4.51 38.14
CA THR A 4 0.34 -3.06 37.92
C THR A 4 1.62 -2.69 37.16
N PHE A 5 2.73 -3.36 37.45
CA PHE A 5 3.99 -3.18 36.73
C PHE A 5 3.89 -3.66 35.28
N LEU A 6 3.24 -4.81 35.02
CA LEU A 6 3.00 -5.33 33.68
C LEU A 6 2.12 -4.41 32.85
N LEU A 7 1.06 -3.87 33.42
CA LEU A 7 0.20 -2.89 32.75
C LEU A 7 0.94 -1.58 32.41
N GLY A 8 1.77 -1.09 33.34
CA GLY A 8 2.60 0.09 33.10
C GLY A 8 3.61 -0.12 31.97
N PHE A 9 4.26 -1.29 31.94
CA PHE A 9 5.20 -1.63 30.87
C PHE A 9 4.51 -1.76 29.52
N ALA A 10 3.34 -2.41 29.45
CA ALA A 10 2.56 -2.54 28.24
C ALA A 10 2.09 -1.18 27.71
N ALA A 11 1.63 -0.28 28.60
CA ALA A 11 1.24 1.07 28.22
C ALA A 11 2.44 1.88 27.68
N ALA A 12 3.59 1.81 28.33
CA ALA A 12 4.80 2.48 27.87
C ALA A 12 5.27 1.95 26.50
N ALA A 13 5.23 0.62 26.28
CA ALA A 13 5.56 0.02 24.99
C ALA A 13 4.62 0.48 23.89
N LEU A 14 3.32 0.59 24.18
CA LEU A 14 2.31 1.05 23.23
C LEU A 14 2.51 2.53 22.87
N VAL A 15 2.82 3.38 23.85
CA VAL A 15 3.15 4.79 23.60
C VAL A 15 4.40 4.93 22.77
N LEU A 16 5.47 4.19 23.07
CA LEU A 16 6.69 4.18 22.26
C LEU A 16 6.44 3.74 20.82
N GLN A 17 5.58 2.75 20.62
CA GLN A 17 5.20 2.28 19.28
C GLN A 17 4.43 3.35 18.52
N ILE A 18 3.49 4.05 19.16
CA ILE A 18 2.76 5.16 18.56
C ILE A 18 3.73 6.29 18.17
N ILE A 19 4.62 6.69 19.06
CA ILE A 19 5.63 7.72 18.79
C ILE A 19 6.50 7.31 17.59
N ARG A 20 6.97 6.07 17.55
CA ARG A 20 7.75 5.53 16.42
C ARG A 20 7.00 5.66 15.08
N VAL A 21 5.73 5.26 15.06
CA VAL A 21 4.90 5.34 13.85
C VAL A 21 4.71 6.80 13.42
N LEU A 22 4.44 7.72 14.36
CA LEU A 22 4.27 9.13 14.06
C LEU A 22 5.55 9.78 13.55
N VAL A 23 6.69 9.53 14.19
CA VAL A 23 8.00 10.06 13.76
C VAL A 23 8.36 9.54 12.37
N ASN A 24 8.19 8.25 12.13
CA ASN A 24 8.47 7.64 10.82
C ASN A 24 7.57 8.23 9.73
N SER A 25 6.27 8.36 9.99
CA SER A 25 5.32 8.99 9.07
C SER A 25 5.69 10.45 8.76
N TRP A 26 6.09 11.21 9.78
CA TRP A 26 6.52 12.60 9.62
C TRP A 26 7.81 12.73 8.79
N GLN A 27 8.81 11.86 9.06
CA GLN A 27 10.05 11.83 8.29
C GLN A 27 9.81 11.50 6.83
N HIS A 28 8.96 10.50 6.53
CA HIS A 28 8.56 10.16 5.17
C HIS A 28 7.83 11.31 4.47
N ALA A 29 6.89 11.97 5.15
CA ALA A 29 6.18 13.12 4.60
C ALA A 29 7.13 14.30 4.31
N ARG A 30 8.10 14.56 5.21
CA ARG A 30 9.10 15.60 5.01
C ARG A 30 10.01 15.30 3.82
N LYS A 31 10.49 14.05 3.72
CA LYS A 31 11.31 13.61 2.59
C LYS A 31 10.54 13.67 1.26
N ALA A 32 9.29 13.25 1.24
CA ALA A 32 8.44 13.34 0.06
C ALA A 32 8.29 14.80 -0.42
N ARG A 33 8.04 15.72 0.51
CA ARG A 33 7.96 17.16 0.17
C ARG A 33 9.28 17.73 -0.37
N SER A 34 10.40 17.34 0.22
CA SER A 34 11.73 17.80 -0.26
C SER A 34 12.07 17.29 -1.66
N LEU A 35 11.48 16.17 -2.07
CA LEU A 35 11.61 15.58 -3.40
C LEU A 35 10.55 16.10 -4.39
N GLY A 36 9.72 17.06 -3.98
CA GLY A 36 8.66 17.61 -4.84
C GLY A 36 7.48 16.65 -5.06
N CYS A 37 7.37 15.57 -4.27
CA CYS A 37 6.26 14.64 -4.39
C CYS A 37 4.97 15.28 -3.87
N GLY A 38 3.96 15.38 -4.74
CA GLY A 38 2.60 15.77 -4.36
C GLY A 38 1.89 14.67 -3.56
N SER A 39 0.80 15.04 -2.87
CA SER A 39 -0.08 14.05 -2.25
C SER A 39 -0.86 13.30 -3.33
N LEU A 40 -0.86 11.97 -3.26
CA LEU A 40 -1.69 11.16 -4.13
C LEU A 40 -3.16 11.24 -3.69
N PRO A 41 -4.11 11.33 -4.65
CA PRO A 41 -5.51 11.26 -4.33
C PRO A 41 -5.88 9.89 -3.75
N ARG A 42 -6.88 9.89 -2.87
CA ARG A 42 -7.34 8.67 -2.21
C ARG A 42 -8.68 8.23 -2.78
N TYR A 43 -8.76 6.97 -3.15
CA TYR A 43 -10.03 6.39 -3.58
C TYR A 43 -11.03 6.38 -2.41
N PRO A 44 -12.29 6.78 -2.64
CA PRO A 44 -13.31 6.83 -1.60
C PRO A 44 -13.47 5.48 -0.89
N CYS A 45 -13.56 5.54 0.41
CA CYS A 45 -13.78 4.37 1.24
C CYS A 45 -14.89 4.66 2.25
N SER A 46 -15.89 3.79 2.32
CA SER A 46 -17.02 3.93 3.24
C SER A 46 -16.65 3.54 4.68
N ASP A 47 -15.59 2.76 4.85
CA ASP A 47 -15.15 2.21 6.12
C ASP A 47 -13.67 2.49 6.39
N PHE A 48 -13.33 2.68 7.65
CA PHE A 48 -11.96 3.02 8.08
C PHE A 48 -10.91 1.98 7.67
N LEU A 49 -11.28 0.72 7.62
CA LEU A 49 -10.38 -0.40 7.29
C LEU A 49 -10.31 -0.71 5.79
N GLY A 50 -11.23 -0.21 4.97
CA GLY A 50 -11.28 -0.54 3.54
C GLY A 50 -11.81 -1.93 3.23
N ILE A 51 -12.66 -2.47 4.11
CA ILE A 51 -13.27 -3.81 3.92
C ILE A 51 -14.18 -3.81 2.67
N GLY A 52 -14.88 -2.70 2.40
CA GLY A 52 -15.70 -2.54 1.20
C GLY A 52 -14.87 -2.69 -0.07
N ASN A 53 -13.69 -2.07 -0.13
CA ASN A 53 -12.78 -2.17 -1.26
C ASN A 53 -12.24 -3.60 -1.45
N LEU A 54 -11.95 -4.30 -0.33
CA LEU A 54 -11.54 -5.71 -0.39
C LEU A 54 -12.65 -6.60 -0.95
N LYS A 55 -13.87 -6.46 -0.43
CA LYS A 55 -15.04 -7.23 -0.90
C LYS A 55 -15.28 -7.02 -2.40
N ALA A 56 -15.22 -5.77 -2.86
CA ALA A 56 -15.35 -5.44 -4.28
C ALA A 56 -14.24 -6.10 -5.12
N SER A 57 -13.00 -6.10 -4.65
CA SER A 57 -11.88 -6.74 -5.33
C SER A 57 -12.06 -8.26 -5.41
N LEU A 58 -12.46 -8.91 -4.32
CA LEU A 58 -12.70 -10.35 -4.29
C LEU A 58 -13.91 -10.76 -5.16
N ALA A 59 -14.96 -9.94 -5.19
CA ALA A 59 -16.11 -10.18 -6.05
C ALA A 59 -15.73 -10.07 -7.53
N ALA A 60 -14.96 -9.06 -7.89
CA ALA A 60 -14.47 -8.86 -9.25
C ALA A 60 -13.52 -9.99 -9.71
N ASP A 61 -12.69 -10.49 -8.80
CA ASP A 61 -11.79 -11.62 -9.06
C ASP A 61 -12.59 -12.89 -9.34
N LYS A 62 -13.57 -13.22 -8.50
CA LYS A 62 -14.49 -14.36 -8.72
C LYS A 62 -15.28 -14.27 -10.03
N ALA A 63 -15.66 -13.06 -10.44
CA ALA A 63 -16.40 -12.82 -11.66
C ALA A 63 -15.50 -12.64 -12.90
N ASN A 64 -14.17 -12.68 -12.75
CA ASN A 64 -13.18 -12.39 -13.80
C ASN A 64 -13.34 -11.00 -14.44
N ILE A 65 -13.78 -10.00 -13.67
CA ILE A 65 -13.99 -8.60 -14.11
C ILE A 65 -13.04 -7.61 -13.43
N VAL A 66 -11.87 -8.05 -12.99
CA VAL A 66 -10.85 -7.21 -12.36
C VAL A 66 -10.43 -6.02 -13.23
N PRO A 67 -10.25 -6.16 -14.57
CA PRO A 67 -9.94 -5.01 -15.44
C PRO A 67 -11.03 -3.93 -15.40
N GLN A 68 -12.30 -4.33 -15.48
CA GLN A 68 -13.45 -3.42 -15.42
C GLN A 68 -13.55 -2.69 -14.08
N LEU A 69 -13.29 -3.40 -12.96
CA LEU A 69 -13.22 -2.78 -11.65
C LEU A 69 -12.10 -1.72 -11.59
N SER A 70 -10.96 -2.02 -12.19
CA SER A 70 -9.81 -1.10 -12.23
C SER A 70 -10.13 0.15 -13.05
N GLU A 71 -10.76 -0.01 -14.20
CA GLU A 71 -11.23 1.10 -15.04
C GLU A 71 -12.24 1.97 -14.32
N ASN A 72 -13.26 1.37 -13.70
CA ASN A 72 -14.26 2.08 -12.91
C ASN A 72 -13.63 2.89 -11.78
N ARG A 73 -12.59 2.36 -11.12
CA ARG A 73 -11.87 3.07 -10.06
C ARG A 73 -11.13 4.29 -10.60
N VAL A 74 -10.46 4.16 -11.74
CA VAL A 74 -9.78 5.28 -12.42
C VAL A 74 -10.80 6.35 -12.82
N GLN A 75 -11.92 5.99 -13.41
CA GLN A 75 -12.96 6.93 -13.79
C GLN A 75 -13.57 7.64 -12.56
N THR A 76 -13.88 6.89 -11.51
CA THR A 76 -14.44 7.45 -10.27
C THR A 76 -13.51 8.48 -9.66
N ILE A 77 -12.22 8.15 -9.49
CA ILE A 77 -11.27 9.09 -8.87
C ILE A 77 -10.97 10.28 -9.78
N SER A 78 -10.95 10.08 -11.09
CA SER A 78 -10.76 11.16 -12.07
C SER A 78 -11.92 12.15 -12.06
N ASN A 79 -13.15 11.66 -11.90
CA ASN A 79 -14.35 12.51 -11.76
C ASN A 79 -14.32 13.33 -10.45
N ILE A 80 -13.89 12.72 -9.34
CA ILE A 80 -13.77 13.41 -8.04
C ILE A 80 -12.72 14.52 -8.09
N GLU A 81 -11.57 14.24 -8.71
CA GLU A 81 -10.44 15.17 -8.81
C GLU A 81 -10.58 16.16 -9.97
N ASN A 82 -11.63 16.06 -10.80
CA ASN A 82 -11.81 16.84 -12.04
C ASN A 82 -10.59 16.85 -12.97
N ARG A 83 -9.83 15.76 -12.99
CA ARG A 83 -8.66 15.55 -13.85
C ARG A 83 -8.40 14.07 -14.06
N TYR A 84 -7.74 13.72 -15.13
CA TYR A 84 -7.33 12.31 -15.34
C TYR A 84 -6.28 11.89 -14.33
N VAL A 85 -6.62 10.88 -13.53
CA VAL A 85 -5.77 10.37 -12.45
C VAL A 85 -5.28 8.97 -12.81
N THR A 86 -3.97 8.83 -12.96
CA THR A 86 -3.31 7.55 -13.29
C THR A 86 -2.74 6.83 -12.09
N THR A 87 -2.59 7.54 -10.97
CA THR A 87 -1.98 6.99 -9.74
C THR A 87 -2.75 7.50 -8.52
N PHE A 88 -3.19 6.58 -7.67
CA PHE A 88 -3.98 6.90 -6.48
C PHE A 88 -3.81 5.83 -5.39
N ILE A 89 -4.31 6.13 -4.20
CA ILE A 89 -4.24 5.24 -3.04
C ILE A 89 -5.60 4.58 -2.82
N ILE A 90 -5.59 3.26 -2.64
CA ILE A 90 -6.76 2.47 -2.23
C ILE A 90 -6.49 1.93 -0.83
N ARG A 91 -7.40 2.19 0.12
CA ARG A 91 -7.32 1.58 1.44
C ARG A 91 -7.89 0.16 1.41
N ASN A 92 -7.11 -0.79 1.93
CA ASN A 92 -7.50 -2.20 1.99
C ASN A 92 -6.97 -2.83 3.28
N LEU A 93 -7.85 -3.31 4.15
CA LEU A 93 -7.53 -3.86 5.47
C LEU A 93 -6.62 -2.95 6.32
N GLY A 94 -6.91 -1.66 6.35
CA GLY A 94 -6.12 -0.66 7.08
C GLY A 94 -4.76 -0.33 6.44
N ARG A 95 -4.41 -0.95 5.31
CA ARG A 95 -3.19 -0.65 4.55
C ARG A 95 -3.50 0.21 3.34
N ASP A 96 -2.61 1.10 3.03
CA ASP A 96 -2.68 1.93 1.83
C ASP A 96 -1.96 1.22 0.68
N LEU A 97 -2.71 0.87 -0.36
CA LEU A 97 -2.20 0.28 -1.60
C LEU A 97 -2.08 1.37 -2.65
N HIS A 98 -0.92 1.51 -3.25
CA HIS A 98 -0.66 2.44 -4.34
C HIS A 98 -1.00 1.76 -5.66
N PHE A 99 -2.00 2.27 -6.34
CA PHE A 99 -2.42 1.79 -7.65
C PHE A 99 -1.96 2.75 -8.73
N THR A 100 -1.35 2.23 -9.79
CA THR A 100 -0.91 3.04 -10.92
C THR A 100 -1.18 2.35 -12.24
N ILE A 101 -1.61 3.14 -13.22
CA ILE A 101 -1.71 2.78 -14.63
C ILE A 101 -0.79 3.64 -15.50
N ASP A 102 0.04 4.49 -14.88
CA ASP A 102 1.00 5.32 -15.60
C ASP A 102 2.11 4.45 -16.18
N PRO A 103 2.31 4.47 -17.53
CA PRO A 103 3.33 3.66 -18.18
C PRO A 103 4.74 3.94 -17.67
N LYS A 104 5.06 5.19 -17.30
CA LYS A 104 6.37 5.57 -16.76
C LYS A 104 6.62 4.94 -15.39
N ASN A 105 5.59 4.96 -14.52
CA ASN A 105 5.67 4.31 -13.21
C ASN A 105 5.80 2.79 -13.36
N ILE A 106 5.03 2.20 -14.26
CA ILE A 106 5.09 0.76 -14.56
C ILE A 106 6.49 0.40 -15.07
N GLN A 107 7.04 1.16 -16.01
CA GLN A 107 8.38 0.97 -16.52
C GLN A 107 9.45 1.13 -15.43
N ALA A 108 9.29 2.12 -14.52
CA ALA A 108 10.20 2.30 -13.41
C ALA A 108 10.23 1.07 -12.50
N VAL A 109 9.06 0.57 -12.09
CA VAL A 109 8.94 -0.58 -11.19
C VAL A 109 9.42 -1.87 -11.83
N LEU A 110 9.08 -2.12 -13.10
CA LEU A 110 9.34 -3.41 -13.75
C LEU A 110 10.69 -3.48 -14.47
N ALA A 111 11.29 -2.35 -14.83
CA ALA A 111 12.48 -2.33 -15.66
C ALA A 111 13.59 -1.42 -15.13
N THR A 112 13.40 -0.10 -15.16
CA THR A 112 14.51 0.85 -14.97
C THR A 112 14.99 0.95 -13.52
N GLN A 113 14.08 0.82 -12.55
CA GLN A 113 14.35 0.91 -11.11
C GLN A 113 14.00 -0.40 -10.38
N PHE A 114 13.93 -1.50 -11.11
CA PHE A 114 13.59 -2.82 -10.57
C PHE A 114 14.37 -3.19 -9.30
N LYS A 115 15.61 -2.70 -9.18
CA LYS A 115 16.48 -2.96 -8.02
C LYS A 115 16.00 -2.30 -6.73
N ASP A 116 15.19 -1.25 -6.84
CA ASP A 116 14.72 -0.45 -5.70
C ASP A 116 13.34 -0.93 -5.20
N PHE A 117 12.71 -1.84 -5.93
CA PHE A 117 11.42 -2.42 -5.57
C PHE A 117 11.57 -3.90 -5.19
N GLU A 118 10.91 -4.28 -4.11
CA GLU A 118 10.87 -5.66 -3.63
C GLU A 118 9.44 -6.22 -3.69
N LEU A 119 9.35 -7.51 -4.01
CA LEU A 119 8.11 -8.25 -3.79
C LEU A 119 7.88 -8.36 -2.28
N GLY A 120 6.72 -7.90 -1.82
CA GLY A 120 6.37 -8.01 -0.40
C GLY A 120 6.42 -9.47 0.08
N GLU A 121 6.74 -9.65 1.36
CA GLU A 121 6.97 -10.96 1.99
C GLU A 121 5.85 -11.97 1.72
N VAL A 122 4.60 -11.55 1.77
CA VAL A 122 3.44 -12.41 1.51
C VAL A 122 3.48 -12.98 0.09
N ARG A 123 3.74 -12.11 -0.90
CA ARG A 123 3.81 -12.52 -2.31
C ARG A 123 5.03 -13.41 -2.58
N ARG A 124 6.16 -13.10 -1.96
CA ARG A 124 7.36 -13.91 -2.03
C ARG A 124 7.10 -15.34 -1.53
N ARG A 125 6.48 -15.50 -0.36
CA ARG A 125 6.15 -16.82 0.19
C ARG A 125 5.16 -17.60 -0.67
N SER A 126 4.19 -16.93 -1.28
CA SER A 126 3.18 -17.58 -2.12
C SER A 126 3.74 -18.05 -3.47
N ILE A 127 4.70 -17.31 -4.03
CA ILE A 127 5.26 -17.59 -5.37
C ILE A 127 6.50 -18.50 -5.30
N HIS A 128 7.26 -18.45 -4.20
CA HIS A 128 8.50 -19.20 -4.04
C HIS A 128 8.37 -20.71 -4.29
N PRO A 129 7.29 -21.42 -3.84
CA PRO A 129 7.13 -22.84 -4.11
C PRO A 129 6.99 -23.19 -5.60
N LEU A 130 6.49 -22.23 -6.41
CA LEU A 130 6.25 -22.44 -7.86
C LEU A 130 7.44 -22.02 -8.72
N LEU A 131 8.09 -20.90 -8.36
CA LEU A 131 9.09 -20.23 -9.23
C LEU A 131 10.51 -20.28 -8.66
N GLY A 132 10.68 -20.84 -7.46
CA GLY A 132 11.98 -20.89 -6.80
C GLY A 132 12.58 -19.50 -6.54
N THR A 133 13.91 -19.43 -6.48
CA THR A 133 14.64 -18.17 -6.21
C THR A 133 14.90 -17.30 -7.45
N GLY A 134 14.59 -17.80 -8.64
CA GLY A 134 14.95 -17.15 -9.91
C GLY A 134 14.27 -15.80 -10.16
N ILE A 135 13.03 -15.63 -9.69
CA ILE A 135 12.24 -14.41 -9.86
C ILE A 135 12.17 -13.60 -8.55
N VAL A 136 12.42 -14.27 -7.44
CA VAL A 136 12.35 -13.67 -6.10
C VAL A 136 13.75 -13.30 -5.65
N ARG A 137 14.12 -12.04 -5.78
CA ARG A 137 15.43 -11.58 -5.36
C ARG A 137 15.63 -11.74 -3.84
N HIS A 138 16.79 -12.27 -3.44
CA HIS A 138 17.21 -12.33 -2.04
C HIS A 138 17.27 -10.92 -1.42
N PRO A 139 16.80 -10.75 -0.15
CA PRO A 139 17.02 -9.51 0.57
C PRO A 139 18.53 -9.23 0.61
N ARG A 140 18.91 -7.99 0.38
CA ARG A 140 20.26 -7.54 0.62
C ARG A 140 20.51 -7.58 2.13
N HIS A 141 21.52 -8.28 2.55
CA HIS A 141 22.11 -8.14 3.87
C HIS A 141 22.78 -6.77 4.00
#